data_b5b980342ae87b05a246898cf8592ab1
#
_entry.id   b5b980342ae87b05a246898cf8592ab1
#
_cell.length_a   1.000
_cell.length_b   1.000
_cell.length_c   1.000
_cell.angle_alpha   90.00
_cell.angle_beta   90.00
_cell.angle_gamma   90.00
#
_symmetry.space_group_name_H-M   'P 1'
#
loop_
_entity.id
_entity.type
_entity.pdbx_description
1 polymer ?
#
loop_
_entity_poly.entity_id
_entity_poly.type
_entity_poly.pdbx_seq_one_letter_code
_entity_poly.pdbx_strand_id
1 'polypeptide(L)'
;MKRAGFLCEAALVIVLGPFAWEFASRHMEAKTFIAAEIGAAVAAGAALLLFGHLAPWLFCAAFAVFAIVEASLRPLSTNILLSKFRDAGGTTASAINFTSMVQGSLGMLLVSALGTDCVSALAWTILGSMVVAALGWQAVLRRYPHTAEIRAWDE
;
A
#
# COMPACT_ATOMS: atom_id res chain seq x y z
N MET A 1 -20.09 20.54 7.67
CA MET A 1 -20.07 19.90 6.34
C MET A 1 -18.70 19.33 5.92
N LYS A 2 -17.54 19.93 6.27
CA LYS A 2 -16.21 19.42 5.84
C LYS A 2 -15.80 18.06 6.44
N ARG A 3 -16.27 17.72 7.66
CA ARG A 3 -15.97 16.42 8.31
C ARG A 3 -16.70 15.23 7.69
N ALA A 4 -17.90 15.43 7.17
CA ALA A 4 -18.67 14.37 6.53
C ALA A 4 -18.05 13.93 5.18
N GLY A 5 -17.47 14.87 4.43
CA GLY A 5 -16.74 14.56 3.19
C GLY A 5 -15.53 13.64 3.42
N PHE A 6 -14.73 13.93 4.44
CA PHE A 6 -13.55 13.13 4.78
C PHE A 6 -13.90 11.70 5.23
N LEU A 7 -14.97 11.56 6.01
CA LEU A 7 -15.46 10.23 6.45
C LEU A 7 -16.01 9.42 5.27
N CYS A 8 -16.70 10.08 4.34
CA CYS A 8 -17.22 9.44 3.13
C CYS A 8 -16.08 8.97 2.20
N GLU A 9 -15.04 9.79 2.07
CA GLU A 9 -13.84 9.49 1.29
C GLU A 9 -13.07 8.30 1.90
N ALA A 10 -12.87 8.28 3.21
CA ALA A 10 -12.23 7.16 3.91
C ALA A 10 -13.04 5.87 3.78
N ALA A 11 -14.37 5.93 3.87
CA ALA A 11 -15.24 4.77 3.69
C ALA A 11 -15.19 4.24 2.25
N LEU A 12 -15.18 5.11 1.25
CA LEU A 12 -15.05 4.72 -0.15
C LEU A 12 -13.71 4.02 -0.44
N VAL A 13 -12.62 4.54 0.11
CA VAL A 13 -11.28 3.93 -0.04
C VAL A 13 -11.24 2.52 0.54
N ILE A 14 -11.79 2.32 1.73
CA ILE A 14 -11.82 1.00 2.40
C ILE A 14 -12.63 -0.02 1.59
N VAL A 15 -13.71 0.42 0.94
CA VAL A 15 -14.55 -0.46 0.13
C VAL A 15 -13.93 -0.70 -1.25
N LEU A 16 -13.40 0.32 -1.90
CA LEU A 16 -12.84 0.21 -3.25
C LEU A 16 -11.54 -0.61 -3.31
N GLY A 17 -10.72 -0.61 -2.27
CA GLY A 17 -9.47 -1.36 -2.23
C GLY A 17 -9.66 -2.87 -2.49
N PRO A 18 -10.47 -3.58 -1.71
CA PRO A 18 -10.75 -5.01 -1.93
C PRO A 18 -11.40 -5.30 -3.28
N PHE A 19 -12.27 -4.41 -3.79
CA PHE A 19 -12.87 -4.57 -5.12
C PHE A 19 -11.85 -4.39 -6.24
N ALA A 20 -10.95 -3.42 -6.13
CA ALA A 20 -9.85 -3.24 -7.08
C ALA A 20 -8.96 -4.49 -7.11
N TRP A 21 -8.66 -5.07 -5.94
CA TRP A 21 -7.97 -6.34 -5.82
C TRP A 21 -8.72 -7.48 -6.52
N GLU A 22 -10.01 -7.68 -6.21
CA GLU A 22 -10.79 -8.77 -6.79
C GLU A 22 -10.89 -8.69 -8.31
N PHE A 23 -11.04 -7.48 -8.84
CA PHE A 23 -11.07 -7.25 -10.28
C PHE A 23 -9.72 -7.50 -10.94
N ALA A 24 -8.64 -6.98 -10.35
CA ALA A 24 -7.28 -7.15 -10.87
C ALA A 24 -6.82 -8.60 -10.78
N SER A 25 -7.18 -9.30 -9.71
CA SER A 25 -6.84 -10.69 -9.47
C SER A 25 -7.32 -11.65 -10.56
N ARG A 26 -8.43 -11.35 -11.18
CA ARG A 26 -8.99 -12.17 -12.26
C ARG A 26 -8.32 -11.95 -13.62
N HIS A 27 -7.58 -10.85 -13.80
CA HIS A 27 -7.10 -10.41 -15.12
C HIS A 27 -5.58 -10.24 -15.19
N MET A 28 -4.87 -10.17 -14.06
CA MET A 28 -3.45 -9.85 -14.01
C MET A 28 -2.66 -10.85 -13.17
N GLU A 29 -1.42 -11.12 -13.58
CA GLU A 29 -0.47 -11.88 -12.77
C GLU A 29 -0.06 -11.06 -11.53
N ALA A 30 0.16 -11.74 -10.39
CA ALA A 30 0.54 -11.10 -9.13
C ALA A 30 1.77 -10.17 -9.28
N LYS A 31 2.73 -10.56 -10.13
CA LYS A 31 3.92 -9.76 -10.44
C LYS A 31 3.58 -8.42 -11.09
N THR A 32 2.71 -8.44 -12.10
CA THR A 32 2.29 -7.24 -12.83
C THR A 32 1.45 -6.34 -11.94
N PHE A 33 0.60 -6.94 -11.11
CA PHE A 33 -0.22 -6.22 -10.14
C PHE A 33 0.65 -5.47 -9.12
N ILE A 34 1.61 -6.15 -8.46
CA ILE A 34 2.51 -5.51 -7.49
C ILE A 34 3.33 -4.39 -8.14
N ALA A 35 3.82 -4.59 -9.37
CA ALA A 35 4.55 -3.56 -10.09
C ALA A 35 3.68 -2.33 -10.41
N ALA A 36 2.42 -2.56 -10.82
CA ALA A 36 1.46 -1.49 -11.07
C ALA A 36 1.10 -0.71 -9.79
N GLU A 37 0.91 -1.42 -8.67
CA GLU A 37 0.62 -0.83 -7.36
C GLU A 37 1.78 0.05 -6.86
N ILE A 38 3.03 -0.44 -6.96
CA ILE A 38 4.21 0.35 -6.63
C ILE A 38 4.29 1.61 -7.52
N GLY A 39 4.03 1.46 -8.81
CA GLY A 39 4.00 2.58 -9.75
C GLY A 39 2.92 3.62 -9.41
N ALA A 40 1.71 3.16 -9.08
CA ALA A 40 0.61 4.02 -8.68
C ALA A 40 0.90 4.75 -7.35
N ALA A 41 1.50 4.07 -6.38
CA ALA A 41 1.89 4.67 -5.11
C ALA A 41 2.99 5.74 -5.28
N VAL A 42 3.97 5.48 -6.14
CA VAL A 42 5.02 6.47 -6.48
C VAL A 42 4.39 7.68 -7.18
N ALA A 43 3.48 7.47 -8.13
CA ALA A 43 2.78 8.56 -8.80
C ALA A 43 1.93 9.40 -7.81
N ALA A 44 1.23 8.74 -6.87
CA ALA A 44 0.48 9.42 -5.82
C ALA A 44 1.39 10.23 -4.88
N GLY A 45 2.53 9.68 -4.48
CA GLY A 45 3.53 10.39 -3.67
C GLY A 45 4.13 11.60 -4.39
N ALA A 46 4.43 11.47 -5.68
CA ALA A 46 4.89 12.59 -6.51
C ALA A 46 3.79 13.66 -6.69
N ALA A 47 2.54 13.23 -6.91
CA ALA A 47 1.41 14.16 -6.98
C ALA A 47 1.19 14.92 -5.66
N LEU A 48 1.36 14.27 -4.51
CA LEU A 48 1.33 14.93 -3.20
C LEU A 48 2.41 15.99 -3.05
N LEU A 49 3.66 15.71 -3.51
CA LEU A 49 4.75 16.69 -3.47
C LEU A 49 4.47 17.91 -4.36
N LEU A 50 3.97 17.66 -5.58
CA LEU A 50 3.80 18.72 -6.57
C LEU A 50 2.53 19.56 -6.35
N PHE A 51 1.45 18.92 -5.96
CA PHE A 51 0.11 19.51 -5.94
C PHE A 51 -0.53 19.59 -4.54
N GLY A 52 -0.01 18.84 -3.56
CA GLY A 52 -0.61 18.77 -2.23
C GLY A 52 -0.67 20.09 -1.48
N HIS A 53 0.22 21.04 -1.82
CA HIS A 53 0.23 22.39 -1.24
C HIS A 53 -0.72 23.38 -1.92
N LEU A 54 -1.15 23.10 -3.16
CA LEU A 54 -1.93 24.04 -3.95
C LEU A 54 -3.38 24.15 -3.45
N ALA A 55 -3.99 23.02 -3.10
CA ALA A 55 -5.35 23.02 -2.61
C ALA A 55 -5.66 21.77 -1.76
N PRO A 56 -6.47 21.87 -0.68
CA PRO A 56 -6.81 20.75 0.17
C PRO A 56 -7.49 19.57 -0.55
N TRP A 57 -8.26 19.84 -1.60
CA TRP A 57 -8.92 18.78 -2.37
C TRP A 57 -7.94 18.00 -3.24
N LEU A 58 -6.86 18.62 -3.73
CA LEU A 58 -5.80 17.93 -4.45
C LEU A 58 -5.00 17.00 -3.54
N PHE A 59 -4.75 17.46 -2.31
CA PHE A 59 -4.17 16.59 -1.28
C PHE A 59 -5.05 15.36 -1.02
N CYS A 60 -6.34 15.57 -0.79
CA CYS A 60 -7.28 14.48 -0.54
C CYS A 60 -7.33 13.51 -1.72
N ALA A 61 -7.40 14.00 -2.96
CA ALA A 61 -7.44 13.16 -4.16
C ALA A 61 -6.16 12.30 -4.32
N ALA A 62 -4.99 12.90 -4.18
CA ALA A 62 -3.72 12.18 -4.30
C ALA A 62 -3.53 11.17 -3.15
N PHE A 63 -3.94 11.54 -1.93
CA PHE A 63 -3.90 10.64 -0.78
C PHE A 63 -4.90 9.50 -0.90
N ALA A 64 -6.09 9.72 -1.46
CA ALA A 64 -7.08 8.69 -1.70
C ALA A 64 -6.56 7.61 -2.68
N VAL A 65 -5.85 8.01 -3.74
CA VAL A 65 -5.21 7.06 -4.66
C VAL A 65 -4.20 6.19 -3.91
N PHE A 66 -3.33 6.79 -3.11
CA PHE A 66 -2.37 6.04 -2.28
C PHE A 66 -3.06 5.08 -1.31
N ALA A 67 -4.13 5.53 -0.66
CA ALA A 67 -4.86 4.72 0.31
C ALA A 67 -5.61 3.54 -0.35
N ILE A 68 -6.11 3.68 -1.59
CA ILE A 68 -6.71 2.59 -2.37
C ILE A 68 -5.63 1.53 -2.70
N VAL A 69 -4.46 1.97 -3.16
CA VAL A 69 -3.30 1.11 -3.44
C VAL A 69 -2.91 0.30 -2.19
N GLU A 70 -2.77 0.95 -1.07
CA GLU A 70 -2.43 0.31 0.21
C GLU A 70 -3.50 -0.69 0.65
N ALA A 71 -4.79 -0.36 0.46
CA ALA A 71 -5.90 -1.22 0.81
C ALA A 71 -5.99 -2.47 -0.08
N SER A 72 -5.61 -2.37 -1.36
CA SER A 72 -5.62 -3.50 -2.31
C SER A 72 -4.47 -4.48 -2.11
N LEU A 73 -3.31 -4.03 -1.63
CA LEU A 73 -2.15 -4.89 -1.33
C LEU A 73 -2.34 -5.77 -0.09
N ARG A 74 -3.16 -5.35 0.87
CA ARG A 74 -3.36 -6.10 2.13
C ARG A 74 -3.93 -7.50 1.94
N PRO A 75 -5.03 -7.72 1.20
CA PRO A 75 -5.58 -9.06 1.00
C PRO A 75 -4.60 -9.97 0.26
N LEU A 76 -3.85 -9.45 -0.74
CA LEU A 76 -2.84 -10.21 -1.47
C LEU A 76 -1.74 -10.75 -0.54
N SER A 77 -1.10 -9.86 0.22
CA SER A 77 -0.02 -10.23 1.13
C SER A 77 -0.48 -11.20 2.22
N THR A 78 -1.67 -11.00 2.75
CA THR A 78 -2.27 -11.86 3.77
C THR A 78 -2.56 -13.25 3.22
N ASN A 79 -3.16 -13.37 2.03
CA ASN A 79 -3.47 -14.65 1.41
C ASN A 79 -2.20 -15.44 1.08
N ILE A 80 -1.19 -14.81 0.49
CA ILE A 80 0.09 -15.48 0.17
C ILE A 80 0.77 -16.00 1.44
N LEU A 81 0.80 -15.22 2.51
CA LEU A 81 1.45 -15.62 3.76
C LEU A 81 0.66 -16.71 4.47
N LEU A 82 -0.66 -16.64 4.53
CA LEU A 82 -1.51 -17.65 5.18
C LEU A 82 -1.51 -18.97 4.40
N SER A 83 -1.51 -18.93 3.07
CA SER A 83 -1.44 -20.16 2.26
C SER A 83 -0.12 -20.90 2.46
N LYS A 84 0.98 -20.16 2.61
CA LYS A 84 2.32 -20.75 2.78
C LYS A 84 2.56 -21.31 4.19
N PHE A 85 1.88 -20.81 5.19
CA PHE A 85 2.02 -21.19 6.60
C PHE A 85 0.70 -21.70 7.19
N ARG A 86 0.05 -22.64 6.50
CA ARG A 86 -1.26 -23.20 6.91
C ARG A 86 -1.27 -23.72 8.35
N ASP A 87 -0.20 -24.41 8.75
CA ASP A 87 -0.09 -25.00 10.09
C ASP A 87 0.11 -23.99 11.21
N ALA A 88 0.50 -22.75 10.87
CA ALA A 88 0.80 -21.67 11.82
C ALA A 88 -0.03 -20.41 11.58
N GLY A 89 -1.27 -20.56 11.07
CA GLY A 89 -2.11 -19.44 10.62
C GLY A 89 -2.30 -18.33 11.66
N GLY A 90 -2.52 -18.70 12.93
CA GLY A 90 -2.68 -17.72 14.01
C GLY A 90 -1.40 -16.91 14.29
N THR A 91 -0.24 -17.56 14.31
CA THR A 91 1.05 -16.91 14.50
C THR A 91 1.39 -16.00 13.32
N THR A 92 1.10 -16.46 12.10
CA THR A 92 1.31 -15.68 10.88
C THR A 92 0.45 -14.43 10.85
N ALA A 93 -0.84 -14.54 11.18
CA ALA A 93 -1.74 -13.39 11.25
C ALA A 93 -1.29 -12.38 12.32
N SER A 94 -0.84 -12.85 13.48
CA SER A 94 -0.31 -11.99 14.53
C SER A 94 0.97 -11.28 14.10
N ALA A 95 1.88 -11.95 13.39
CA ALA A 95 3.11 -11.36 12.86
C ALA A 95 2.83 -10.29 11.80
N ILE A 96 1.85 -10.53 10.90
CA ILE A 96 1.42 -9.55 9.89
C ILE A 96 0.89 -8.28 10.59
N ASN A 97 -0.02 -8.45 11.56
CA ASN A 97 -0.60 -7.33 12.28
C ASN A 97 0.46 -6.55 13.08
N PHE A 98 1.36 -7.24 13.78
CA PHE A 98 2.45 -6.63 14.52
C PHE A 98 3.36 -5.80 13.58
N THR A 99 3.77 -6.38 12.45
CA THR A 99 4.61 -5.69 11.46
C THR A 99 3.92 -4.45 10.92
N SER A 100 2.63 -4.54 10.59
CA SER A 100 1.84 -3.39 10.11
C SER A 100 1.74 -2.26 11.14
N MET A 101 1.56 -2.60 12.42
CA MET A 101 1.52 -1.60 13.50
C MET A 101 2.88 -0.93 13.69
N VAL A 102 3.97 -1.69 13.67
CA VAL A 102 5.34 -1.16 13.75
C VAL A 102 5.63 -0.22 12.59
N GLN A 103 5.30 -0.62 11.36
CA GLN A 103 5.47 0.23 10.17
C GLN A 103 4.67 1.53 10.26
N GLY A 104 3.40 1.46 10.70
CA GLY A 104 2.56 2.63 10.89
C GLY A 104 3.14 3.59 11.95
N SER A 105 3.62 3.06 13.06
CA SER A 105 4.25 3.84 14.12
C SER A 105 5.55 4.50 13.66
N LEU A 106 6.40 3.77 12.93
CA LEU A 106 7.62 4.32 12.34
C LEU A 106 7.32 5.42 11.32
N GLY A 107 6.29 5.23 10.49
CA GLY A 107 5.83 6.26 9.53
C GLY A 107 5.41 7.54 10.24
N MET A 108 4.61 7.45 11.29
CA MET A 108 4.20 8.60 12.09
C MET A 108 5.39 9.30 12.75
N LEU A 109 6.33 8.53 13.28
CA LEU A 109 7.53 9.05 13.91
C LEU A 109 8.43 9.80 12.93
N LEU A 110 8.60 9.25 11.72
CA LEU A 110 9.35 9.89 10.64
C LEU A 110 8.69 11.21 10.20
N VAL A 111 7.40 11.22 9.97
CA VAL A 111 6.66 12.44 9.61
C VAL A 111 6.80 13.50 10.71
N SER A 112 6.71 13.10 11.97
CA SER A 112 6.87 14.01 13.11
C SER A 112 8.31 14.53 13.26
N ALA A 113 9.30 13.69 12.98
CA ALA A 113 10.73 14.03 13.17
C ALA A 113 11.26 14.95 12.05
N LEU A 114 10.69 14.89 10.85
CA LEU A 114 11.14 15.71 9.72
C LEU A 114 10.93 17.22 9.93
N GLY A 115 10.07 17.64 10.85
CA GLY A 115 9.91 19.05 11.25
C GLY A 115 9.55 20.03 10.13
N THR A 116 9.22 19.51 8.95
CA THR A 116 8.81 20.24 7.75
C THR A 116 7.28 20.33 7.68
N ASP A 117 6.74 20.93 6.63
CA ASP A 117 5.30 20.90 6.37
C ASP A 117 4.79 19.45 6.32
N CYS A 118 3.71 19.17 7.05
CA CYS A 118 3.13 17.81 7.14
C CYS A 118 2.89 17.14 5.78
N VAL A 119 2.53 17.92 4.76
CA VAL A 119 2.29 17.43 3.39
C VAL A 119 3.57 16.93 2.75
N SER A 120 4.64 17.71 2.83
CA SER A 120 5.95 17.33 2.29
C SER A 120 6.54 16.14 3.04
N ALA A 121 6.45 16.14 4.37
CA ALA A 121 6.93 15.04 5.21
C ALA A 121 6.22 13.72 4.87
N LEU A 122 4.89 13.76 4.70
CA LEU A 122 4.11 12.61 4.30
C LEU A 122 4.50 12.11 2.92
N ALA A 123 4.63 13.01 1.94
CA ALA A 123 5.01 12.63 0.58
C ALA A 123 6.42 12.02 0.51
N TRP A 124 7.40 12.56 1.22
CA TRP A 124 8.74 11.97 1.32
C TRP A 124 8.74 10.62 2.01
N THR A 125 7.91 10.44 3.03
CA THR A 125 7.77 9.15 3.73
C THR A 125 7.15 8.10 2.79
N ILE A 126 6.14 8.46 2.02
CA ILE A 126 5.52 7.58 1.01
C ILE A 126 6.57 7.18 -0.04
N LEU A 127 7.26 8.15 -0.65
CA LEU A 127 8.27 7.87 -1.68
C LEU A 127 9.41 7.01 -1.14
N GLY A 128 9.91 7.32 0.04
CA GLY A 128 10.96 6.54 0.69
C GLY A 128 10.53 5.09 0.96
N SER A 129 9.33 4.88 1.48
CA SER A 129 8.78 3.54 1.72
C SER A 129 8.59 2.76 0.41
N MET A 130 8.18 3.42 -0.68
CA MET A 130 8.03 2.78 -1.98
C MET A 130 9.38 2.37 -2.60
N VAL A 131 10.43 3.15 -2.40
CA VAL A 131 11.78 2.76 -2.82
C VAL A 131 12.22 1.49 -2.08
N VAL A 132 12.02 1.43 -0.76
CA VAL A 132 12.35 0.25 0.05
C VAL A 132 11.51 -0.95 -0.40
N ALA A 133 10.22 -0.77 -0.65
CA ALA A 133 9.33 -1.83 -1.14
C ALA A 133 9.77 -2.33 -2.53
N ALA A 134 10.11 -1.43 -3.45
CA ALA A 134 10.59 -1.80 -4.79
C ALA A 134 11.91 -2.56 -4.74
N LEU A 135 12.86 -2.13 -3.93
CA LEU A 135 14.13 -2.84 -3.73
C LEU A 135 13.92 -4.20 -3.09
N GLY A 136 13.08 -4.29 -2.08
CA GLY A 136 12.69 -5.56 -1.45
C GLY A 136 12.04 -6.52 -2.44
N TRP A 137 11.11 -6.03 -3.25
CA TRP A 137 10.46 -6.84 -4.28
C TRP A 137 11.46 -7.33 -5.34
N GLN A 138 12.35 -6.47 -5.82
CA GLN A 138 13.40 -6.87 -6.75
C GLN A 138 14.36 -7.91 -6.15
N ALA A 139 14.70 -7.77 -4.88
CA ALA A 139 15.54 -8.77 -4.18
C ALA A 139 14.85 -10.12 -4.08
N VAL A 140 13.53 -10.16 -3.80
CA VAL A 140 12.72 -11.37 -3.77
C VAL A 140 12.67 -12.02 -5.15
N LEU A 141 12.41 -11.28 -6.21
CA LEU A 141 12.36 -11.79 -7.58
C LEU A 141 13.70 -12.38 -8.03
N ARG A 142 14.82 -11.78 -7.63
CA ARG A 142 16.16 -12.30 -7.95
C ARG A 142 16.49 -13.58 -7.20
N ARG A 143 16.03 -13.71 -5.96
CA ARG A 143 16.37 -14.85 -5.10
C ARG A 143 15.40 -16.03 -5.27
N TYR A 144 14.18 -15.76 -5.70
CA TYR A 144 13.10 -16.73 -5.86
C TYR A 144 12.34 -16.50 -7.16
N PRO A 145 12.93 -16.87 -8.34
CA PRO A 145 12.29 -16.60 -9.64
C PRO A 145 10.94 -17.31 -9.80
N HIS A 146 10.72 -18.46 -9.12
CA HIS A 146 9.44 -19.18 -9.14
C HIS A 146 8.27 -18.44 -8.45
N THR A 147 8.53 -17.45 -7.60
CA THR A 147 7.45 -16.64 -7.00
C THR A 147 6.77 -15.72 -8.01
N ALA A 148 7.34 -15.54 -9.18
CA ALA A 148 6.74 -14.74 -10.26
C ALA A 148 5.57 -15.46 -10.96
N GLU A 149 5.49 -16.80 -10.85
CA GLU A 149 4.48 -17.65 -11.51
C GLU A 149 3.32 -18.04 -10.58
N ILE A 150 3.34 -17.62 -9.32
CA ILE A 150 2.25 -17.91 -8.38
C ILE A 150 1.02 -17.13 -8.82
N ARG A 151 0.13 -17.82 -9.52
CA ARG A 151 -1.26 -17.39 -9.62
C ARG A 151 -1.86 -17.57 -8.23
N ALA A 152 -2.23 -16.48 -7.60
CA ALA A 152 -2.75 -16.46 -6.23
C ALA A 152 -4.11 -17.18 -6.05
N TRP A 153 -4.58 -17.89 -7.08
CA TRP A 153 -5.90 -18.52 -7.18
C TRP A 153 -5.90 -19.95 -7.76
N ASP A 154 -4.78 -20.57 -8.00
CA ASP A 154 -4.74 -21.96 -8.47
C ASP A 154 -4.87 -22.96 -7.30
N GLU A 155 -5.83 -22.75 -6.38
CA GLU A 155 -6.34 -23.80 -5.48
C GLU A 155 -7.84 -23.65 -5.23
#